data_c1e8a6bad723ca8b4d6d4f5730ff279c
#
_entry.id   c1e8a6bad723ca8b4d6d4f5730ff279c
#
_cell.length_a   1.000
_cell.length_b   1.000
_cell.length_c   1.000
_cell.angle_alpha   90.00
_cell.angle_beta   90.00
_cell.angle_gamma   90.00
#
_symmetry.space_group_name_H-M   'P 1'
#
loop_
_entity.id
_entity.type
_entity.pdbx_description
1 polymer ?
#
loop_
_entity_poly.entity_id
_entity_poly.type
_entity_poly.pdbx_seq_one_letter_code
_entity_poly.pdbx_strand_id
1 'polypeptide(L)'
;MPSVGRDPPVQSLDDDIAAVREAVLKEFEAGKHVMVVSHSWSGLSVSSALVGMGKKERETNGEKGGVVKIAYIAAFVVPKGISLLDALNHKIPEWWIIKVSLGPTISRSKSSDWSVARRSQFTDQCSG
;
A
#
# COMPACT_ATOMS: atom_id res chain seq x y z
N MET A 1 -11.31 -0.20 1.33
CA MET A 1 -10.17 0.31 0.54
C MET A 1 -10.70 1.23 -0.54
N PRO A 2 -10.33 2.50 -0.55
CA PRO A 2 -10.78 3.48 -1.55
C PRO A 2 -10.45 3.13 -3.00
N SER A 3 -9.39 2.35 -3.22
CA SER A 3 -8.98 1.92 -4.56
C SER A 3 -9.91 0.86 -5.18
N VAL A 4 -10.70 0.16 -4.37
CA VAL A 4 -11.52 -0.97 -4.86
C VAL A 4 -12.78 -0.46 -5.55
N GLY A 5 -12.98 -0.89 -6.81
CA GLY A 5 -14.18 -0.56 -7.58
C GLY A 5 -14.25 0.87 -8.08
N ARG A 6 -13.16 1.63 -8.00
CA ARG A 6 -13.12 3.02 -8.47
C ARG A 6 -12.93 3.10 -9.99
N ASP A 7 -13.68 3.97 -10.63
CA ASP A 7 -13.54 4.31 -12.05
C ASP A 7 -13.49 5.85 -12.20
N PRO A 8 -12.41 6.42 -12.74
CA PRO A 8 -11.21 5.76 -13.21
C PRO A 8 -10.38 5.12 -12.07
N PRO A 9 -9.53 4.12 -12.39
CA PRO A 9 -8.64 3.50 -11.39
C PRO A 9 -7.75 4.54 -10.71
N VAL A 10 -7.47 4.33 -9.41
CA VAL A 10 -6.53 5.19 -8.67
C VAL A 10 -5.11 5.05 -9.23
N GLN A 11 -4.35 6.12 -9.15
CA GLN A 11 -2.96 6.13 -9.63
C GLN A 11 -1.93 5.69 -8.57
N SER A 12 -2.33 5.71 -7.29
CA SER A 12 -1.47 5.32 -6.18
C SER A 12 -2.26 4.59 -5.09
N LEU A 13 -1.55 4.06 -4.10
CA LEU A 13 -2.13 3.46 -2.90
C LEU A 13 -2.33 4.48 -1.75
N ASP A 14 -2.05 5.76 -1.97
CA ASP A 14 -2.03 6.77 -0.92
C ASP A 14 -3.39 6.91 -0.23
N ASP A 15 -4.48 6.91 -0.98
CA ASP A 15 -5.83 6.93 -0.43
C ASP A 15 -6.11 5.71 0.48
N ASP A 16 -5.64 4.53 0.07
CA ASP A 16 -5.79 3.30 0.86
C ASP A 16 -4.93 3.35 2.12
N ILE A 17 -3.70 3.83 2.01
CA ILE A 17 -2.78 4.03 3.13
C ILE A 17 -3.37 5.01 4.13
N ALA A 18 -3.87 6.14 3.66
CA ALA A 18 -4.51 7.16 4.49
C ALA A 18 -5.73 6.60 5.23
N ALA A 19 -6.60 5.87 4.54
CA ALA A 19 -7.78 5.25 5.14
C ALA A 19 -7.43 4.24 6.25
N VAL A 20 -6.38 3.43 6.05
CA VAL A 20 -5.90 2.50 7.08
C VAL A 20 -5.34 3.27 8.28
N ARG A 21 -4.52 4.31 8.04
CA ARG A 21 -3.95 5.15 9.10
C ARG A 21 -5.04 5.80 9.93
N GLU A 22 -6.01 6.43 9.29
CA GLU A 22 -7.13 7.10 9.95
C GLU A 22 -7.90 6.11 10.84
N ALA A 23 -8.20 4.93 10.32
CA ALA A 23 -8.94 3.92 11.06
C ALA A 23 -8.21 3.48 12.34
N VAL A 24 -6.89 3.25 12.28
CA VAL A 24 -6.14 2.82 13.48
C VAL A 24 -5.88 3.98 14.43
N LEU A 25 -5.65 5.20 13.95
CA LEU A 25 -5.45 6.38 14.79
C LEU A 25 -6.68 6.70 15.63
N LYS A 26 -7.87 6.58 15.06
CA LYS A 26 -9.12 6.72 15.80
C LYS A 26 -9.22 5.78 17.00
N GLU A 27 -8.78 4.53 16.84
CA GLU A 27 -8.77 3.58 17.97
C GLU A 27 -7.67 3.92 18.99
N PHE A 28 -6.53 4.46 18.55
CA PHE A 28 -5.46 4.91 19.44
C PHE A 28 -5.88 6.11 20.29
N GLU A 29 -6.62 7.07 19.72
CA GLU A 29 -7.18 8.20 20.47
C GLU A 29 -8.09 7.74 21.60
N ALA A 30 -8.81 6.64 21.40
CA ALA A 30 -9.61 5.98 22.42
C ALA A 30 -8.75 5.15 23.41
N GLY A 31 -7.42 5.23 23.34
CA GLY A 31 -6.49 4.50 24.21
C GLY A 31 -6.41 2.99 23.95
N LYS A 32 -6.93 2.51 22.82
CA LYS A 32 -6.97 1.08 22.51
C LYS A 32 -5.69 0.59 21.87
N HIS A 33 -5.40 -0.69 22.09
CA HIS A 33 -4.41 -1.44 21.33
C HIS A 33 -5.12 -2.19 20.19
N VAL A 34 -4.48 -2.20 19.01
CA VAL A 34 -5.10 -2.70 17.80
C VAL A 34 -4.33 -3.91 17.27
N MET A 35 -5.08 -4.96 16.92
CA MET A 35 -4.58 -6.02 16.06
C MET A 35 -5.15 -5.80 14.65
N VAL A 36 -4.27 -5.77 13.66
CA VAL A 36 -4.66 -5.60 12.26
C VAL A 36 -4.63 -6.95 11.55
N VAL A 37 -5.72 -7.29 10.87
CA VAL A 37 -5.77 -8.48 10.01
C VAL A 37 -5.85 -8.01 8.57
N SER A 38 -4.90 -8.42 7.76
CA SER A 38 -4.79 -8.04 6.35
C SER A 38 -4.95 -9.26 5.45
N HIS A 39 -5.73 -9.11 4.38
CA HIS A 39 -5.98 -10.17 3.42
C HIS A 39 -5.65 -9.71 2.00
N SER A 40 -5.02 -10.59 1.21
CA SER A 40 -4.79 -10.39 -0.23
C SER A 40 -4.03 -9.07 -0.52
N TRP A 41 -4.57 -8.23 -1.41
CA TRP A 41 -4.00 -6.96 -1.84
C TRP A 41 -3.77 -5.96 -0.70
N SER A 42 -4.63 -5.97 0.33
CA SER A 42 -4.51 -5.01 1.44
C SER A 42 -3.20 -5.14 2.23
N GLY A 43 -2.44 -6.22 2.05
CA GLY A 43 -1.13 -6.37 2.65
C GLY A 43 -0.15 -5.27 2.29
N LEU A 44 -0.22 -4.74 1.08
CA LEU A 44 0.64 -3.66 0.61
C LEU A 44 0.31 -2.34 1.32
N SER A 45 -0.96 -1.94 1.30
CA SER A 45 -1.41 -0.69 1.94
C SER A 45 -1.25 -0.74 3.45
N VAL A 46 -1.57 -1.87 4.10
CA VAL A 46 -1.44 -2.06 5.55
C VAL A 46 0.02 -1.98 5.97
N SER A 47 0.93 -2.67 5.27
CA SER A 47 2.35 -2.64 5.59
C SER A 47 2.93 -1.23 5.54
N SER A 48 2.52 -0.43 4.54
CA SER A 48 2.95 0.95 4.40
C SER A 48 2.30 1.87 5.43
N ALA A 49 1.01 1.68 5.72
CA ALA A 49 0.25 2.53 6.62
C ALA A 49 0.72 2.45 8.08
N LEU A 50 1.17 1.27 8.52
CA LEU A 50 1.45 1.01 9.93
C LEU A 50 2.92 1.27 10.34
N VAL A 51 3.74 1.82 9.47
CA VAL A 51 5.09 2.26 9.82
C VAL A 51 5.02 3.31 10.93
N GLY A 52 5.79 3.10 12.00
CA GLY A 52 5.79 3.99 13.17
C GLY A 52 4.61 3.81 14.13
N MET A 53 3.71 2.85 13.88
CA MET A 53 2.49 2.66 14.66
C MET A 53 2.54 1.48 15.64
N GLY A 54 3.69 0.85 15.78
CA GLY A 54 3.89 -0.22 16.74
C GLY A 54 3.70 0.25 18.19
N LYS A 55 3.05 -0.57 19.03
CA LYS A 55 2.79 -0.23 20.45
C LYS A 55 4.05 0.25 21.16
N LYS A 56 5.15 -0.50 21.08
CA LYS A 56 6.41 -0.14 21.76
C LYS A 56 6.99 1.20 21.29
N GLU A 57 6.92 1.45 19.99
CA GLU A 57 7.44 2.68 19.39
C GLU A 57 6.62 3.89 19.85
N ARG A 58 5.30 3.77 19.86
CA ARG A 58 4.40 4.82 20.33
C ARG A 58 4.55 5.07 21.83
N GLU A 59 4.68 4.02 22.65
CA GLU A 59 4.93 4.15 24.10
C GLU A 59 6.24 4.89 24.37
N THR A 60 7.30 4.64 23.60
CA THR A 60 8.58 5.36 23.73
C THR A 60 8.41 6.85 23.45
N ASN A 61 7.50 7.20 22.55
CA ASN A 61 7.20 8.60 22.22
C ASN A 61 6.13 9.23 23.16
N GLY A 62 5.69 8.54 24.19
CA GLY A 62 4.65 9.03 25.11
C GLY A 62 3.25 9.05 24.53
N GLU A 63 3.01 8.35 23.43
CA GLU A 63 1.75 8.29 22.73
C GLU A 63 0.88 7.12 23.24
N LYS A 64 -0.44 7.35 23.26
CA LYS A 64 -1.39 6.30 23.66
C LYS A 64 -1.72 5.36 22.49
N GLY A 65 -2.13 4.13 22.85
CA GLY A 65 -2.53 3.12 21.89
C GLY A 65 -1.36 2.58 21.07
N GLY A 66 -1.65 1.73 20.12
CA GLY A 66 -0.65 1.20 19.21
C GLY A 66 -1.00 -0.16 18.63
N VAL A 67 -0.36 -0.53 17.55
CA VAL A 67 -0.51 -1.84 16.92
C VAL A 67 0.30 -2.88 17.70
N VAL A 68 -0.38 -3.90 18.20
CA VAL A 68 0.24 -5.01 18.95
C VAL A 68 0.58 -6.21 18.06
N LYS A 69 -0.16 -6.39 16.97
CA LYS A 69 0.06 -7.50 16.04
C LYS A 69 -0.52 -7.17 14.68
N ILE A 70 0.13 -7.68 13.64
CA ILE A 70 -0.41 -7.73 12.28
C ILE A 70 -0.49 -9.20 11.88
N ALA A 71 -1.64 -9.65 11.41
CA ALA A 71 -1.85 -10.98 10.83
C ALA A 71 -2.09 -10.84 9.33
N TYR A 72 -1.29 -11.53 8.54
CA TYR A 72 -1.43 -11.58 7.09
C TYR A 72 -2.08 -12.91 6.69
N ILE A 73 -3.22 -12.85 6.02
CA ILE A 73 -3.96 -14.02 5.54
C ILE A 73 -3.92 -13.99 4.02
N ALA A 74 -3.19 -14.90 3.39
CA ALA A 74 -3.01 -14.95 1.93
C ALA A 74 -2.79 -13.54 1.34
N ALA A 75 -1.95 -12.73 2.00
CA ALA A 75 -1.74 -11.33 1.68
C ALA A 75 -0.38 -11.11 1.00
N PHE A 76 -0.31 -10.10 0.15
CA PHE A 76 0.95 -9.68 -0.44
C PHE A 76 1.74 -8.86 0.58
N VAL A 77 2.96 -9.33 0.87
CA VAL A 77 3.91 -8.63 1.73
C VAL A 77 5.21 -8.51 0.95
N VAL A 78 5.68 -7.28 0.76
CA VAL A 78 6.92 -7.01 0.04
C VAL A 78 7.88 -6.20 0.90
N PRO A 79 9.19 -6.38 0.75
CA PRO A 79 10.18 -5.56 1.42
C PRO A 79 10.06 -4.07 1.03
N LYS A 80 10.54 -3.19 1.90
CA LYS A 80 10.61 -1.76 1.60
C LYS A 80 11.39 -1.53 0.30
N GLY A 81 10.85 -0.71 -0.57
CA GLY A 81 11.48 -0.36 -1.83
C GLY A 81 11.28 -1.37 -2.97
N ILE A 82 10.54 -2.45 -2.73
CA ILE A 82 10.23 -3.47 -3.73
C ILE A 82 8.75 -3.36 -4.09
N SER A 83 8.44 -3.25 -5.38
CA SER A 83 7.05 -3.30 -5.83
C SER A 83 6.55 -4.75 -5.87
N LEU A 84 5.22 -4.92 -5.90
CA LEU A 84 4.64 -6.25 -6.09
C LEU A 84 5.09 -6.88 -7.42
N LEU A 85 5.23 -6.08 -8.45
CA LEU A 85 5.66 -6.55 -9.77
C LEU A 85 7.12 -7.05 -9.73
N ASP A 86 7.99 -6.34 -9.01
CA ASP A 86 9.38 -6.78 -8.80
C ASP A 86 9.42 -8.09 -8.00
N ALA A 87 8.59 -8.21 -6.96
CA ALA A 87 8.48 -9.44 -6.16
C ALA A 87 7.98 -10.64 -6.99
N LEU A 88 7.21 -10.39 -8.02
CA LEU A 88 6.75 -11.39 -8.99
C LEU A 88 7.74 -11.61 -10.16
N ASN A 89 8.96 -11.03 -10.10
CA ASN A 89 9.95 -11.08 -11.18
C ASN A 89 9.36 -10.62 -12.53
N HIS A 90 8.48 -9.65 -12.51
CA HIS A 90 7.76 -9.14 -13.68
C HIS A 90 6.91 -10.20 -14.43
N LYS A 91 6.64 -11.32 -13.78
CA LYS A 91 5.76 -12.37 -14.32
C LYS A 91 4.38 -12.20 -13.72
N ILE A 92 3.49 -11.63 -14.50
CA ILE A 92 2.09 -11.43 -14.10
C ILE A 92 1.34 -12.75 -14.33
N PRO A 93 0.59 -13.23 -13.33
CA PRO A 93 -0.25 -14.42 -13.52
C PRO A 93 -1.22 -14.22 -14.71
N GLU A 94 -1.38 -15.23 -15.55
CA GLU A 94 -2.21 -15.16 -16.76
C GLU A 94 -3.69 -14.83 -16.49
N TRP A 95 -4.16 -15.17 -15.29
CA TRP A 95 -5.52 -14.88 -14.85
C TRP A 95 -5.72 -13.44 -14.32
N TRP A 96 -4.66 -12.63 -14.25
CA TRP A 96 -4.79 -11.21 -13.89
C TRP A 96 -5.12 -10.38 -15.10
N ILE A 97 -6.28 -9.70 -15.06
CA ILE A 97 -6.65 -8.70 -16.05
C ILE A 97 -6.15 -7.35 -15.58
N ILE A 98 -5.08 -6.87 -16.20
CA ILE A 98 -4.53 -5.55 -15.89
C ILE A 98 -5.20 -4.52 -16.77
N LYS A 99 -5.98 -3.62 -16.14
CA LYS A 99 -6.51 -2.43 -16.80
C LYS A 99 -5.61 -1.25 -16.42
N VAL A 100 -4.83 -0.76 -17.37
CA VAL A 100 -4.02 0.46 -17.20
C VAL A 100 -4.81 1.61 -17.79
N SER A 101 -5.21 2.57 -16.97
CA SER A 101 -5.74 3.85 -17.45
C SER A 101 -4.55 4.72 -17.81
N LEU A 102 -4.20 4.76 -19.09
CA LEU A 102 -3.23 5.72 -19.61
C LEU A 102 -3.94 7.07 -19.71
N GLY A 103 -3.45 8.08 -19.00
CA GLY A 103 -3.89 9.46 -19.18
C GLY A 103 -3.70 9.92 -20.64
N PRO A 104 -4.28 11.05 -21.05
CA PRO A 104 -4.42 11.45 -22.46
C PRO A 104 -3.11 11.71 -23.21
N THR A 105 -1.96 11.50 -22.61
CA THR A 105 -0.66 11.93 -23.16
C THR A 105 0.29 10.78 -23.52
N ILE A 106 -0.11 9.51 -23.47
CA ILE A 106 0.79 8.42 -23.89
C ILE A 106 0.15 7.66 -25.05
N SER A 107 0.65 7.97 -26.26
CA SER A 107 0.35 7.19 -27.45
C SER A 107 0.84 5.75 -27.26
N ARG A 108 0.03 4.83 -27.73
CA ARG A 108 0.20 3.38 -27.72
C ARG A 108 1.63 2.96 -28.10
N SER A 109 2.50 2.77 -27.16
CA SER A 109 3.77 2.08 -27.33
C SER A 109 3.56 0.60 -27.09
N LYS A 110 4.09 -0.23 -27.98
CA LYS A 110 3.95 -1.69 -27.95
C LYS A 110 4.41 -2.27 -26.62
N SER A 111 3.79 -3.35 -26.22
CA SER A 111 3.78 -4.10 -24.96
C SER A 111 5.13 -4.53 -24.34
N SER A 112 6.22 -3.85 -24.57
CA SER A 112 7.54 -4.22 -24.03
C SER A 112 8.25 -3.14 -23.21
N ASP A 113 7.68 -1.94 -23.05
CA ASP A 113 8.37 -0.85 -22.35
C ASP A 113 7.75 -0.56 -20.98
N TRP A 114 7.98 -1.48 -20.05
CA TRP A 114 7.63 -1.35 -18.64
C TRP A 114 8.58 -0.41 -17.86
N SER A 115 9.60 0.14 -18.54
CA SER A 115 10.59 1.01 -17.91
C SER A 115 10.04 2.38 -17.53
N VAL A 116 8.95 2.84 -18.17
CA VAL A 116 8.36 4.17 -17.96
C VAL A 116 7.45 4.20 -16.73
N ALA A 117 6.72 3.13 -16.44
CA ALA A 117 5.85 3.05 -15.26
C ALA A 117 6.64 3.06 -13.93
N ARG A 118 7.93 2.78 -13.98
CA ARG A 118 8.81 2.68 -12.82
C ARG A 118 9.25 4.04 -12.25
N ARG A 119 9.20 5.10 -13.05
CA ARG A 119 9.82 6.39 -12.72
C ARG A 119 8.87 7.39 -12.05
N SER A 120 7.57 7.30 -12.27
CA SER A 120 6.63 8.26 -11.73
C SER A 120 6.07 7.92 -10.33
N GLN A 121 6.20 6.66 -9.88
CA GLN A 121 5.67 6.24 -8.57
C GLN A 121 6.69 6.27 -7.43
N PHE A 122 7.97 6.54 -7.71
CA PHE A 122 9.04 6.35 -6.73
C PHE A 122 9.81 7.61 -6.34
N THR A 123 9.65 8.73 -7.06
CA THR A 123 10.41 9.96 -6.76
C THR A 123 9.80 10.82 -5.66
N ASP A 124 8.51 10.65 -5.35
CA ASP A 124 7.84 11.52 -4.38
C ASP A 124 7.82 10.99 -2.93
N GLN A 125 8.24 9.76 -2.68
CA GLN A 125 8.22 9.19 -1.32
C GLN A 125 9.56 9.22 -0.57
N CYS A 126 10.62 9.76 -1.15
CA CYS A 126 11.95 9.82 -0.51
C CYS A 126 12.48 11.22 -0.20
N SER A 127 11.62 12.26 -0.26
CA SER A 127 12.02 13.62 0.11
C SER A 127 11.12 14.13 1.24
N GLY A 128 11.45 13.72 2.44
CA GLY A 128 10.82 14.18 3.68
C GLY A 128 11.45 13.50 4.87
#